data_11e6d14a70899060a0bf2dc65d877f83
#
_entry.id   11e6d14a70899060a0bf2dc65d877f83
#
_cell.length_a   1.000
_cell.length_b   1.000
_cell.length_c   1.000
_cell.angle_alpha   90.00
_cell.angle_beta   90.00
_cell.angle_gamma   90.00
#
_symmetry.space_group_name_H-M   'P 1'
#
loop_
_entity.id
_entity.type
_entity.pdbx_description
1 polymer ?
#
loop_
_entity_poly.entity_id
_entity_poly.type
_entity_poly.pdbx_seq_one_letter_code
_entity_poly.pdbx_strand_id
1 'polypeptide(L)' 'MKIISIVVPTYNEEHNIMEVYNRVCNLFRNELSNYEMQLLFVDNASLDDSRVLIEGLCQKDKRVQAIFNATNFGFS' A
#
# COMPACT_ATOMS: atom_id res chain seq x y z
N MET A 1 22.34 -2.22 0.17
CA MET A 1 21.23 -2.82 0.96
C MET A 1 20.14 -3.30 0.02
N LYS A 2 19.66 -4.49 0.26
CA LYS A 2 18.62 -5.06 -0.61
C LYS A 2 17.26 -4.50 -0.28
N ILE A 3 16.40 -4.41 -1.28
CA ILE A 3 15.04 -3.92 -1.15
C ILE A 3 14.09 -5.10 -1.13
N ILE A 4 13.16 -5.09 -0.18
CA ILE A 4 12.05 -6.04 -0.19
C ILE A 4 10.79 -5.25 -0.50
N SER A 5 10.11 -5.65 -1.58
CA SER A 5 8.86 -5.02 -1.99
C SER A 5 7.69 -5.87 -1.52
N ILE A 6 6.74 -5.23 -0.86
CA ILE A 6 5.51 -5.88 -0.44
C ILE A 6 4.38 -5.30 -1.28
N VAL A 7 3.67 -6.17 -1.98
CA VAL A 7 2.57 -5.76 -2.86
C VAL A 7 1.26 -6.10 -2.18
N VAL A 8 0.40 -5.09 -2.05
CA VAL A 8 -0.88 -5.24 -1.36
C VAL A 8 -2.02 -4.86 -2.31
N PRO A 9 -2.78 -5.84 -2.80
CA PRO A 9 -3.97 -5.52 -3.58
C PRO A 9 -5.06 -4.99 -2.66
N THR A 10 -5.77 -3.96 -3.09
CA THR A 10 -6.83 -3.36 -2.29
C THR A 10 -8.09 -3.17 -3.12
N TYR A 11 -9.23 -3.32 -2.44
CA TYR A 11 -10.53 -2.96 -2.98
C TYR A 11 -11.45 -2.66 -1.81
N ASN A 12 -11.85 -1.39 -1.67
CA ASN A 12 -12.73 -0.94 -0.58
C ASN A 12 -12.18 -1.35 0.80
N GLU A 13 -10.91 -1.01 1.04
CA GLU A 13 -10.21 -1.39 2.26
C GLU A 13 -9.89 -0.20 3.15
N GLU A 14 -10.71 0.86 3.11
CA GLU A 14 -10.35 2.09 3.82
C GLU A 14 -10.09 1.87 5.31
N HIS A 15 -10.76 0.91 5.93
CA HIS A 15 -10.58 0.66 7.36
C HIS A 15 -9.29 -0.08 7.68
N ASN A 16 -8.61 -0.63 6.66
CA ASN A 16 -7.43 -1.46 6.88
C ASN A 16 -6.14 -0.84 6.33
N ILE A 17 -6.23 0.23 5.54
CA ILE A 17 -5.06 0.79 4.87
C ILE A 17 -3.98 1.21 5.88
N MET A 18 -4.37 1.97 6.90
CA MET A 18 -3.40 2.46 7.89
C MET A 18 -2.83 1.31 8.72
N GLU A 19 -3.66 0.32 9.03
CA GLU A 19 -3.19 -0.83 9.78
C GLU A 19 -2.14 -1.62 8.99
N VAL A 20 -2.40 -1.84 7.69
CA VAL A 20 -1.44 -2.53 6.84
C VAL A 20 -0.12 -1.77 6.80
N TYR A 21 -0.19 -0.47 6.60
CA TYR A 21 1.01 0.37 6.57
C TYR A 21 1.80 0.24 7.88
N ASN A 22 1.11 0.35 9.02
CA ASN A 22 1.78 0.26 10.31
C ASN A 22 2.40 -1.10 10.54
N ARG A 23 1.72 -2.16 10.15
CA ARG A 23 2.25 -3.53 10.29
C ARG A 23 3.50 -3.73 9.44
N VAL A 24 3.50 -3.24 8.22
CA VAL A 24 4.66 -3.35 7.34
C VAL A 24 5.83 -2.55 7.90
N CYS A 25 5.59 -1.34 8.37
CA CYS A 25 6.64 -0.54 8.98
C CYS A 25 7.23 -1.24 10.21
N ASN A 26 6.39 -1.83 11.05
CA ASN A 26 6.87 -2.54 12.23
C ASN A 26 7.67 -3.78 11.86
N LEU A 27 7.23 -4.49 10.83
CA LEU A 27 7.95 -5.67 10.35
C LEU A 27 9.38 -5.30 9.94
N PHE A 28 9.53 -4.23 9.17
CA PHE A 28 10.86 -3.82 8.73
C PHE A 28 11.70 -3.29 9.90
N ARG A 29 11.09 -2.58 10.84
CA ARG A 29 11.82 -2.08 12.00
C ARG A 29 12.33 -3.21 12.89
N ASN A 30 11.53 -4.24 13.09
CA ASN A 30 11.82 -5.28 14.08
C ASN A 30 12.47 -6.52 13.48
N GLU A 31 12.08 -6.91 12.26
CA GLU A 31 12.51 -8.18 11.69
C GLU A 31 13.39 -8.03 10.45
N LEU A 32 13.20 -6.96 9.71
CA LEU A 32 13.85 -6.77 8.42
C LEU A 32 14.67 -5.49 8.39
N SER A 33 15.31 -5.15 9.52
CA SER A 33 16.06 -3.89 9.63
C SER A 33 17.25 -3.80 8.68
N ASN A 34 17.71 -4.94 8.14
CA ASN A 34 18.81 -4.97 7.17
C ASN A 34 18.34 -4.80 5.73
N TYR A 35 17.06 -4.56 5.52
CA TYR A 35 16.50 -4.39 4.19
C TYR A 35 15.81 -3.04 4.07
N GLU A 36 15.75 -2.54 2.83
CA GLU A 36 14.97 -1.36 2.56
C GLU A 36 13.54 -1.78 2.21
N MET A 37 12.58 -1.04 2.75
CA MET A 37 11.17 -1.31 2.54
C MET A 37 10.68 -0.65 1.26
N GLN A 38 9.87 -1.38 0.50
CA GLN A 38 9.02 -0.79 -0.52
C GLN A 38 7.63 -1.38 -0.39
N LEU A 39 6.65 -0.52 -0.23
CA LEU A 39 5.26 -0.95 -0.09
C LEU A 39 4.47 -0.45 -1.29
N LEU A 40 3.89 -1.36 -2.04
CA LEU A 40 3.14 -1.03 -3.24
C LEU A 40 1.68 -1.45 -3.06
N PHE A 41 0.81 -0.46 -3.03
CA PHE A 41 -0.63 -0.72 -3.06
C PHE A 41 -1.09 -0.80 -4.51
N VAL A 42 -1.89 -1.81 -4.82
CA VAL A 42 -2.52 -1.93 -6.14
C VAL A 42 -4.02 -1.85 -5.90
N ASP A 43 -4.57 -0.68 -6.12
CA ASP A 43 -5.98 -0.44 -5.84
C ASP A 43 -6.83 -0.71 -7.06
N ASN A 44 -7.84 -1.55 -6.91
CA ASN A 44 -8.68 -2.01 -8.00
C ASN A 44 -9.98 -1.23 -8.05
N ALA A 45 -9.87 0.08 -8.29
CA ALA A 45 -11.01 0.99 -8.46
C ALA A 45 -11.92 1.02 -7.22
N SER A 46 -11.33 1.25 -6.04
CA SER A 46 -12.09 1.37 -4.81
C SER A 46 -13.09 2.52 -4.90
N LEU A 47 -14.27 2.29 -4.33
CA LEU A 47 -15.33 3.28 -4.29
C LEU A 47 -15.39 4.03 -2.95
N ASP A 48 -14.64 3.54 -1.96
CA ASP A 48 -14.55 4.19 -0.64
C ASP A 48 -13.33 5.12 -0.59
N ASP A 49 -12.87 5.47 0.60
CA ASP A 49 -11.75 6.39 0.79
C ASP A 49 -10.37 5.71 0.73
N SER A 50 -10.29 4.44 0.30
CA SER A 50 -9.03 3.73 0.18
C SER A 50 -8.02 4.52 -0.63
N ARG A 51 -8.44 5.04 -1.78
CA ARG A 51 -7.55 5.77 -2.67
C ARG A 51 -6.99 7.02 -2.00
N VAL A 52 -7.83 7.76 -1.30
CA VAL A 52 -7.42 8.99 -0.62
C VAL A 52 -6.38 8.66 0.44
N LEU A 53 -6.62 7.60 1.21
CA LEU A 53 -5.68 7.19 2.26
C LEU A 53 -4.35 6.74 1.68
N ILE A 54 -4.39 5.95 0.59
CA ILE A 54 -3.17 5.49 -0.06
C ILE A 54 -2.38 6.67 -0.62
N GLU A 55 -3.05 7.60 -1.28
CA GLU A 55 -2.38 8.79 -1.82
C GLU A 55 -1.73 9.60 -0.71
N GLY A 56 -2.40 9.72 0.43
CA GLY A 56 -1.83 10.41 1.59
C GLY A 56 -0.56 9.73 2.09
N LEU A 57 -0.56 8.40 2.13
CA LEU A 57 0.63 7.65 2.54
C LEU A 57 1.77 7.83 1.55
N CYS A 58 1.48 7.82 0.24
CA CYS A 58 2.51 8.02 -0.78
C CYS A 58 3.17 9.39 -0.66
N GLN A 59 2.40 10.41 -0.31
CA GLN A 59 2.95 11.76 -0.13
C GLN A 59 3.80 11.86 1.14
N LYS A 60 3.40 11.14 2.16
CA LYS A 60 4.05 11.20 3.47
C LYS A 60 5.31 10.34 3.53
N ASP A 61 5.32 9.21 2.83
CA ASP A 61 6.38 8.22 2.92
C ASP A 61 6.78 7.78 1.52
N LYS A 62 8.00 8.11 1.12
CA LYS A 62 8.49 7.81 -0.23
C LYS A 62 8.65 6.34 -0.50
N ARG A 63 8.67 5.51 0.53
CA ARG A 63 8.75 4.06 0.37
C ARG A 63 7.42 3.46 -0.05
N VAL A 64 6.35 4.23 0.01
CA VAL A 64 5.02 3.79 -0.36
C VAL A 64 4.71 4.29 -1.77
N GLN A 65 4.30 3.35 -2.62
CA GLN A 65 3.89 3.65 -3.99
C GLN A 65 2.53 3.02 -4.25
N ALA A 66 1.88 3.46 -5.30
CA ALA A 66 0.55 2.96 -5.60
C ALA A 66 0.28 2.92 -7.09
N ILE A 67 -0.50 1.92 -7.47
CA ILE A 67 -1.10 1.83 -8.81
C ILE A 67 -2.60 1.86 -8.60
N PHE A 68 -3.29 2.75 -9.30
CA PHE A 68 -4.74 2.86 -9.23
C PHE A 68 -5.32 2.43 -10.56
N ASN A 69 -6.03 1.33 -10.56
CA ASN A 69 -6.74 0.88 -11.74
C ASN A 69 -8.02 1.72 -11.90
N ALA A 70 -8.29 2.12 -13.12
CA ALA A 70 -9.38 3.06 -13.37
C ALA A 70 -10.75 2.43 -13.25
N THR A 71 -10.84 1.13 -13.50
CA THR A 71 -12.10 0.41 -13.42
C THR A 71 -11.87 -0.96 -12.83
N ASN A 72 -12.94 -1.52 -12.30
CA ASN A 72 -12.94 -2.90 -11.87
C ASN A 72 -13.36 -3.74 -13.06
N PHE A 73 -12.43 -4.48 -13.63
CA PHE A 73 -12.61 -5.11 -14.91
C PHE A 73 -13.48 -6.33 -14.90
N GLY A 74 -14.03 -6.57 -13.88
CA GLY A 74 -15.01 -7.58 -14.06
C GLY A 74 -15.93 -7.21 -15.15
N PHE A 75 -15.78 -6.53 -15.78
CA PHE A 75 -16.45 -6.19 -16.68
C PHE A 75 -16.63 -5.93 -17.69
N SER A 76 -16.39 -5.95 -17.65
CA SER A 76 -16.79 -5.32 -18.36
C SER A 76 -17.25 -5.42 -19.22
#